data_43459969994e6e75456f7a6058b026da
#
_entry.id   43459969994e6e75456f7a6058b026da
#
_cell.length_a   1.000
_cell.length_b   1.000
_cell.length_c   1.000
_cell.angle_alpha   90.00
_cell.angle_beta   90.00
_cell.angle_gamma   90.00
#
_symmetry.space_group_name_H-M   'P 1'
#
loop_
_entity.id
_entity.type
_entity.pdbx_description
1 polymer ?
#
loop_
_entity_poly.entity_id
_entity_poly.type
_entity_poly.pdbx_seq_one_letter_code
_entity_poly.pdbx_strand_id
1 'polypeptide(L)'
;SCTDDITGLNTDTKNPTSAKPEFLFTNAQKALVDQMVNASVNRNVYRLLVQQWTETTYPDESQYNLTTRPIPDTHFNTLYRDVLRDFKESNALLNKVVTAGPSEAAVVANKKAIIEIMNAYTFSVLVDTFGDVPYSEALDIEGHPLPKYDDAQTIYRDLIAKLAAAQAALNTSESSFGS
;
A
#
# COMPACT_ATOMS: atom_id res chain seq x y z
N SER A 1 30.37 37.74 22.45
CA SER A 1 30.87 36.71 21.54
C SER A 1 29.68 36.02 20.90
N CYS A 2 29.36 36.34 19.62
CA CYS A 2 28.26 35.75 18.88
C CYS A 2 28.72 34.47 18.17
N THR A 3 29.09 33.47 18.94
CA THR A 3 29.45 32.13 18.42
C THR A 3 28.67 31.07 19.21
N ASP A 4 27.35 31.26 19.34
CA ASP A 4 26.51 30.13 19.75
C ASP A 4 26.42 29.16 18.58
N ASP A 5 26.57 27.88 18.90
CA ASP A 5 26.47 26.80 17.92
C ASP A 5 25.11 26.80 17.25
N ILE A 6 25.06 27.31 16.01
CA ILE A 6 23.86 27.39 15.18
C ILE A 6 23.52 26.03 14.54
N THR A 7 24.34 25.00 14.72
CA THR A 7 24.07 23.65 14.17
C THR A 7 22.82 23.02 14.76
N GLY A 8 22.47 23.35 16.01
CA GLY A 8 21.24 22.91 16.66
C GLY A 8 19.94 23.52 16.09
N LEU A 9 20.04 24.67 15.37
CA LEU A 9 18.87 25.33 14.77
C LEU A 9 18.36 24.63 13.52
N ASN A 10 19.16 23.77 12.90
CA ASN A 10 18.77 22.96 11.74
C ASN A 10 18.19 21.58 12.14
N THR A 11 18.04 21.31 13.44
CA THR A 11 17.37 20.08 13.88
C THR A 11 15.88 20.34 13.88
N ASP A 12 15.15 19.78 12.91
CA ASP A 12 13.70 19.83 12.90
C ASP A 12 13.14 18.95 14.02
N THR A 13 12.84 19.58 15.15
CA THR A 13 12.29 18.88 16.33
C THR A 13 10.78 18.62 16.22
N LYS A 14 10.13 19.16 15.18
CA LYS A 14 8.67 19.00 14.96
C LYS A 14 8.35 17.84 14.03
N ASN A 15 9.27 17.48 13.13
CA ASN A 15 9.12 16.32 12.29
C ASN A 15 10.05 15.20 12.78
N PRO A 16 9.53 13.98 13.01
CA PRO A 16 10.39 12.88 13.40
C PRO A 16 11.42 12.62 12.31
N THR A 17 12.69 12.54 12.67
CA THR A 17 13.81 12.26 11.75
C THR A 17 13.75 10.84 11.15
N SER A 18 12.89 9.97 11.68
CA SER A 18 12.54 8.67 11.11
C SER A 18 11.05 8.40 11.31
N ALA A 19 10.36 8.01 10.26
CA ALA A 19 8.99 7.54 10.36
C ALA A 19 8.96 6.23 11.17
N LYS A 20 7.96 6.07 12.05
CA LYS A 20 7.71 4.78 12.72
C LYS A 20 6.97 3.84 11.76
N PRO A 21 7.21 2.52 11.83
CA PRO A 21 6.51 1.56 10.97
C PRO A 21 4.99 1.64 11.10
N GLU A 22 4.47 1.94 12.30
CA GLU A 22 3.04 2.09 12.58
C GLU A 22 2.42 3.27 11.81
N PHE A 23 3.14 4.38 11.69
CA PHE A 23 2.63 5.56 10.96
C PHE A 23 2.53 5.29 9.47
N LEU A 24 3.54 4.65 8.88
CA LEU A 24 3.52 4.27 7.47
C LEU A 24 2.43 3.23 7.20
N PHE A 25 2.26 2.25 8.08
CA PHE A 25 1.18 1.27 7.98
C PHE A 25 -0.21 1.96 8.01
N THR A 26 -0.45 2.84 8.98
CA THR A 26 -1.71 3.56 9.12
C THR A 26 -1.99 4.46 7.91
N ASN A 27 -0.95 5.13 7.40
CA ASN A 27 -1.07 5.98 6.21
C ASN A 27 -1.42 5.14 4.97
N ALA A 28 -0.74 4.03 4.75
CA ALA A 28 -1.03 3.11 3.66
C ALA A 28 -2.45 2.53 3.76
N GLN A 29 -2.85 2.09 4.96
CA GLN A 29 -4.20 1.56 5.21
C GLN A 29 -5.27 2.62 4.92
N LYS A 30 -5.06 3.86 5.40
CA LYS A 30 -5.97 4.97 5.12
C LYS A 30 -6.06 5.25 3.62
N ALA A 31 -4.93 5.35 2.92
CA ALA A 31 -4.91 5.60 1.48
C ALA A 31 -5.63 4.50 0.71
N LEU A 32 -5.44 3.23 1.09
CA LEU A 32 -6.13 2.09 0.50
C LEU A 32 -7.65 2.18 0.71
N VAL A 33 -8.10 2.40 1.95
CA VAL A 33 -9.53 2.52 2.26
C VAL A 33 -10.15 3.71 1.54
N ASP A 34 -9.51 4.88 1.59
CA ASP A 34 -9.98 6.07 0.88
C ASP A 34 -10.13 5.81 -0.63
N GLN A 35 -9.19 5.08 -1.23
CA GLN A 35 -9.25 4.72 -2.64
C GLN A 35 -10.38 3.73 -2.96
N MET A 36 -10.63 2.75 -2.08
CA MET A 36 -11.64 1.71 -2.30
C MET A 36 -13.07 2.17 -2.01
N VAL A 37 -13.27 3.07 -1.03
CA VAL A 37 -14.61 3.53 -0.60
C VAL A 37 -14.96 4.92 -1.12
N ASN A 38 -14.16 5.49 -2.01
CA ASN A 38 -14.41 6.83 -2.51
C ASN A 38 -15.77 6.90 -3.21
N ALA A 39 -16.69 7.62 -2.59
CA ALA A 39 -18.07 7.80 -3.07
C ALA A 39 -18.19 8.81 -4.22
N SER A 40 -17.08 9.42 -4.67
CA SER A 40 -17.13 10.30 -5.83
C SER A 40 -17.54 9.51 -7.05
N VAL A 41 -18.57 9.97 -7.75
CA VAL A 41 -19.04 9.41 -9.04
C VAL A 41 -17.89 9.21 -10.02
N ASN A 42 -16.91 10.10 -10.00
CA ASN A 42 -15.72 10.07 -10.85
C ASN A 42 -14.68 9.00 -10.47
N ARG A 43 -14.82 8.35 -9.32
CA ARG A 43 -13.86 7.34 -8.82
C ARG A 43 -14.51 5.98 -8.56
N ASN A 44 -15.82 5.93 -8.40
CA ASN A 44 -16.57 4.69 -8.21
C ASN A 44 -16.98 4.10 -9.57
N VAL A 45 -16.02 3.93 -10.45
CA VAL A 45 -16.22 3.52 -11.85
C VAL A 45 -16.85 2.14 -11.99
N TYR A 46 -16.65 1.25 -11.04
CA TYR A 46 -17.12 -0.14 -11.17
C TYR A 46 -18.64 -0.25 -11.28
N ARG A 47 -19.40 0.55 -10.50
CA ARG A 47 -20.88 0.55 -10.57
C ARG A 47 -21.41 1.05 -11.92
N LEU A 48 -20.67 1.95 -12.53
CA LEU A 48 -21.00 2.51 -13.84
C LEU A 48 -20.64 1.53 -14.95
N LEU A 49 -19.45 0.90 -14.85
CA LEU A 49 -19.00 -0.11 -15.83
C LEU A 49 -19.89 -1.36 -15.84
N VAL A 50 -20.41 -1.79 -14.68
CA VAL A 50 -21.36 -2.91 -14.62
C VAL A 50 -22.82 -2.47 -14.84
N GLN A 51 -23.06 -1.21 -15.24
CA GLN A 51 -24.35 -0.64 -15.58
C GLN A 51 -25.42 -0.71 -14.48
N GLN A 52 -25.01 -0.80 -13.23
CA GLN A 52 -25.94 -0.73 -12.09
C GLN A 52 -26.45 0.68 -11.84
N TRP A 53 -25.66 1.69 -12.23
CA TRP A 53 -25.99 3.10 -12.15
C TRP A 53 -25.66 3.77 -13.48
N THR A 54 -26.30 4.91 -13.73
CA THR A 54 -25.97 5.79 -14.85
C THR A 54 -25.79 7.21 -14.34
N GLU A 55 -24.91 7.95 -14.97
CA GLU A 55 -24.69 9.36 -14.68
C GLU A 55 -25.48 10.22 -15.65
N THR A 56 -26.14 11.26 -15.13
CA THR A 56 -26.85 12.27 -15.94
C THR A 56 -25.98 13.48 -16.23
N THR A 57 -24.94 13.69 -15.40
CA THR A 57 -23.95 14.75 -15.53
C THR A 57 -22.58 14.10 -15.50
N TYR A 58 -21.72 14.27 -16.46
CA TYR A 58 -20.45 13.57 -16.63
C TYR A 58 -20.61 12.08 -16.99
N PRO A 59 -21.21 11.75 -18.14
CA PRO A 59 -21.59 10.39 -18.48
C PRO A 59 -20.43 9.51 -19.02
N ASP A 60 -19.18 9.95 -18.90
CA ASP A 60 -18.02 9.32 -19.52
C ASP A 60 -17.89 7.85 -19.09
N GLU A 61 -17.96 7.56 -17.80
CA GLU A 61 -17.79 6.22 -17.26
C GLU A 61 -18.96 5.32 -17.61
N SER A 62 -20.20 5.85 -17.56
CA SER A 62 -21.41 5.10 -17.99
C SER A 62 -21.42 4.77 -19.48
N GLN A 63 -20.68 5.52 -20.29
CA GLN A 63 -20.50 5.32 -21.72
C GLN A 63 -19.18 4.61 -22.07
N TYR A 64 -18.47 4.08 -21.08
CA TYR A 64 -17.16 3.43 -21.24
C TYR A 64 -16.07 4.34 -21.82
N ASN A 65 -16.22 5.66 -21.72
CA ASN A 65 -15.23 6.63 -22.14
C ASN A 65 -14.22 6.87 -20.99
N LEU A 66 -13.19 6.04 -20.93
CA LEU A 66 -12.15 6.11 -19.88
C LEU A 66 -10.93 6.96 -20.31
N THR A 67 -11.01 7.65 -21.46
CA THR A 67 -9.87 8.41 -22.01
C THR A 67 -9.91 9.88 -21.66
N THR A 68 -11.06 10.45 -21.33
CA THR A 68 -11.23 11.88 -21.03
C THR A 68 -10.77 12.25 -19.63
N ARG A 69 -10.70 11.30 -18.70
CA ARG A 69 -10.27 11.51 -17.33
C ARG A 69 -9.19 10.50 -16.93
N PRO A 70 -8.16 10.91 -16.17
CA PRO A 70 -7.07 10.02 -15.75
C PRO A 70 -7.46 9.15 -14.54
N ILE A 71 -8.68 8.55 -14.55
CA ILE A 71 -9.17 7.74 -13.44
C ILE A 71 -8.36 6.45 -13.28
N PRO A 72 -8.11 5.67 -14.35
CA PRO A 72 -7.27 4.47 -14.26
C PRO A 72 -5.85 4.81 -13.77
N ASP A 73 -5.24 5.87 -14.31
CA ASP A 73 -3.90 6.31 -13.90
C ASP A 73 -3.87 6.73 -12.44
N THR A 74 -4.89 7.47 -11.97
CA THR A 74 -4.99 7.88 -10.58
C THR A 74 -5.12 6.67 -9.66
N HIS A 75 -5.95 5.70 -10.01
CA HIS A 75 -6.14 4.47 -9.24
C HIS A 75 -4.84 3.66 -9.16
N PHE A 76 -4.21 3.42 -10.29
CA PHE A 76 -2.94 2.73 -10.39
C PHE A 76 -1.84 3.42 -9.54
N ASN A 77 -1.66 4.72 -9.77
CA ASN A 77 -0.62 5.49 -9.07
C ASN A 77 -0.85 5.56 -7.57
N THR A 78 -2.08 5.73 -7.10
CA THR A 78 -2.39 5.75 -5.67
C THR A 78 -2.05 4.42 -5.02
N LEU A 79 -2.42 3.29 -5.63
CA LEU A 79 -2.14 1.97 -5.07
C LEU A 79 -0.63 1.67 -5.01
N TYR A 80 0.16 2.05 -6.02
CA TYR A 80 1.61 1.84 -6.00
C TYR A 80 2.34 2.86 -5.11
N ARG A 81 2.06 4.15 -5.28
CA ARG A 81 2.82 5.22 -4.64
C ARG A 81 2.45 5.45 -3.18
N ASP A 82 1.15 5.43 -2.87
CA ASP A 82 0.64 5.85 -1.56
C ASP A 82 0.29 4.65 -0.65
N VAL A 83 0.08 3.47 -1.23
CA VAL A 83 -0.26 2.25 -0.47
C VAL A 83 0.91 1.27 -0.42
N LEU A 84 1.27 0.66 -1.55
CA LEU A 84 2.29 -0.40 -1.58
C LEU A 84 3.67 0.10 -1.15
N ARG A 85 4.06 1.32 -1.54
CA ARG A 85 5.33 1.89 -1.10
C ARG A 85 5.38 2.07 0.42
N ASP A 86 4.33 2.61 1.03
CA ASP A 86 4.31 2.83 2.47
C ASP A 86 4.27 1.50 3.25
N PHE A 87 3.60 0.46 2.74
CA PHE A 87 3.70 -0.89 3.31
C PHE A 87 5.12 -1.46 3.19
N LYS A 88 5.77 -1.30 2.04
CA LYS A 88 7.17 -1.73 1.85
C LYS A 88 8.10 -1.03 2.83
N GLU A 89 8.00 0.27 2.98
CA GLU A 89 8.82 1.05 3.92
C GLU A 89 8.53 0.67 5.38
N SER A 90 7.26 0.49 5.75
CA SER A 90 6.88 -0.01 7.08
C SER A 90 7.54 -1.36 7.37
N ASN A 91 7.48 -2.29 6.43
CA ASN A 91 8.13 -3.60 6.58
C ASN A 91 9.66 -3.49 6.65
N ALA A 92 10.27 -2.60 5.88
CA ALA A 92 11.72 -2.36 5.93
C ALA A 92 12.16 -1.81 7.30
N LEU A 93 11.35 -0.95 7.93
CA LEU A 93 11.61 -0.47 9.29
C LEU A 93 11.44 -1.59 10.32
N LEU A 94 10.42 -2.44 10.20
CA LEU A 94 10.22 -3.60 11.08
C LEU A 94 11.38 -4.59 11.00
N ASN A 95 12.03 -4.73 9.84
CA ASN A 95 13.22 -5.57 9.67
C ASN A 95 14.45 -5.05 10.44
N LYS A 96 14.47 -3.77 10.81
CA LYS A 96 15.56 -3.14 11.58
C LYS A 96 15.32 -3.16 13.09
N VAL A 97 14.14 -3.59 13.54
CA VAL A 97 13.82 -3.66 14.97
C VAL A 97 14.64 -4.75 15.62
N VAL A 98 15.39 -4.37 16.65
CA VAL A 98 16.09 -5.33 17.54
C VAL A 98 15.12 -5.67 18.67
N THR A 99 14.68 -6.92 18.73
CA THR A 99 13.69 -7.38 19.72
C THR A 99 14.36 -7.80 21.01
N ALA A 100 13.79 -7.42 22.16
CA ALA A 100 14.31 -7.75 23.48
C ALA A 100 13.99 -9.18 23.94
N GLY A 101 13.06 -9.87 23.26
CA GLY A 101 12.67 -11.23 23.62
C GLY A 101 11.60 -11.84 22.70
N PRO A 102 11.18 -13.08 23.00
CA PRO A 102 10.25 -13.84 22.13
C PRO A 102 8.89 -13.17 21.92
N SER A 103 8.33 -12.52 22.94
CA SER A 103 7.04 -11.80 22.83
C SER A 103 7.15 -10.62 21.86
N GLU A 104 8.18 -9.79 21.99
CA GLU A 104 8.38 -8.68 21.06
C GLU A 104 8.66 -9.16 19.63
N ALA A 105 9.43 -10.25 19.50
CA ALA A 105 9.66 -10.88 18.20
C ALA A 105 8.36 -11.36 17.56
N ALA A 106 7.44 -11.93 18.34
CA ALA A 106 6.12 -12.36 17.86
C ALA A 106 5.24 -11.17 17.46
N VAL A 107 5.27 -10.06 18.21
CA VAL A 107 4.58 -8.81 17.83
C VAL A 107 5.10 -8.28 16.49
N VAL A 108 6.41 -8.24 16.29
CA VAL A 108 7.01 -7.81 15.01
C VAL A 108 6.62 -8.77 13.88
N ALA A 109 6.61 -10.08 14.13
CA ALA A 109 6.18 -11.07 13.15
C ALA A 109 4.70 -10.88 12.77
N ASN A 110 3.81 -10.62 13.73
CA ASN A 110 2.40 -10.30 13.50
C ASN A 110 2.25 -9.06 12.61
N LYS A 111 2.99 -7.98 12.91
CA LYS A 111 2.98 -6.75 12.09
C LYS A 111 3.38 -7.02 10.64
N LYS A 112 4.43 -7.80 10.42
CA LYS A 112 4.88 -8.18 9.07
C LYS A 112 3.85 -9.04 8.34
N ALA A 113 3.24 -10.01 9.02
CA ALA A 113 2.19 -10.85 8.46
C ALA A 113 0.96 -10.01 8.04
N ILE A 114 0.56 -9.04 8.85
CA ILE A 114 -0.54 -8.13 8.53
C ILE A 114 -0.20 -7.26 7.31
N ILE A 115 1.01 -6.72 7.23
CA ILE A 115 1.47 -5.98 6.03
C ILE A 115 1.40 -6.86 4.79
N GLU A 116 1.84 -8.13 4.87
CA GLU A 116 1.79 -9.04 3.73
C GLU A 116 0.35 -9.33 3.27
N ILE A 117 -0.59 -9.48 4.21
CA ILE A 117 -2.02 -9.63 3.90
C ILE A 117 -2.55 -8.39 3.18
N MET A 118 -2.19 -7.19 3.65
CA MET A 118 -2.63 -5.93 3.03
C MET A 118 -1.99 -5.72 1.66
N ASN A 119 -0.72 -6.12 1.47
CA ASN A 119 -0.05 -6.14 0.17
C ASN A 119 -0.78 -7.07 -0.81
N ALA A 120 -1.06 -8.30 -0.38
CA ALA A 120 -1.76 -9.27 -1.21
C ALA A 120 -3.15 -8.76 -1.63
N TYR A 121 -3.91 -8.14 -0.72
CA TYR A 121 -5.18 -7.50 -1.04
C TYR A 121 -4.99 -6.37 -2.06
N THR A 122 -4.02 -5.49 -1.87
CA THR A 122 -3.78 -4.36 -2.78
C THR A 122 -3.41 -4.85 -4.18
N PHE A 123 -2.54 -5.86 -4.29
CA PHE A 123 -2.20 -6.46 -5.58
C PHE A 123 -3.37 -7.20 -6.22
N SER A 124 -4.24 -7.85 -5.44
CA SER A 124 -5.45 -8.46 -6.02
C SER A 124 -6.36 -7.41 -6.66
N VAL A 125 -6.53 -6.24 -6.02
CA VAL A 125 -7.28 -5.11 -6.60
C VAL A 125 -6.63 -4.61 -7.90
N LEU A 126 -5.29 -4.51 -7.94
CA LEU A 126 -4.56 -4.11 -9.14
C LEU A 126 -4.77 -5.12 -10.29
N VAL A 127 -4.61 -6.41 -10.00
CA VAL A 127 -4.78 -7.48 -11.01
C VAL A 127 -6.23 -7.59 -11.48
N ASP A 128 -7.22 -7.49 -10.58
CA ASP A 128 -8.63 -7.48 -10.94
C ASP A 128 -9.01 -6.31 -11.85
N THR A 129 -8.31 -5.18 -11.68
CA THR A 129 -8.61 -3.96 -12.43
C THR A 129 -7.87 -3.91 -13.76
N PHE A 130 -6.58 -4.30 -13.78
CA PHE A 130 -5.67 -4.03 -14.90
C PHE A 130 -5.15 -5.28 -15.59
N GLY A 131 -5.36 -6.47 -15.03
CA GLY A 131 -4.76 -7.71 -15.52
C GLY A 131 -3.29 -7.83 -15.15
N ASP A 132 -2.42 -7.93 -16.14
CA ASP A 132 -0.98 -7.95 -15.94
C ASP A 132 -0.49 -6.61 -15.38
N VAL A 133 0.32 -6.65 -14.33
CA VAL A 133 0.83 -5.46 -13.64
C VAL A 133 2.28 -5.68 -13.18
N PRO A 134 3.05 -4.61 -12.93
CA PRO A 134 4.34 -4.73 -12.26
C PRO A 134 4.18 -5.37 -10.88
N TYR A 135 4.83 -6.50 -10.64
CA TYR A 135 4.75 -7.23 -9.37
C TYR A 135 6.12 -7.63 -8.83
N SER A 136 6.84 -8.53 -9.51
CA SER A 136 8.10 -9.07 -9.02
C SER A 136 9.23 -8.04 -8.93
N GLU A 137 9.21 -7.03 -9.79
CA GLU A 137 10.18 -5.93 -9.84
C GLU A 137 9.59 -4.61 -9.33
N ALA A 138 8.35 -4.64 -8.82
CA ALA A 138 7.68 -3.44 -8.37
C ALA A 138 8.38 -2.78 -7.18
N LEU A 139 8.34 -1.44 -7.15
CA LEU A 139 8.88 -0.61 -6.05
C LEU A 139 10.40 -0.74 -5.83
N ASP A 140 11.13 -1.24 -6.81
CA ASP A 140 12.59 -1.30 -6.83
C ASP A 140 13.13 -0.32 -7.89
N ILE A 141 13.12 0.97 -7.56
CA ILE A 141 13.51 2.03 -8.50
C ILE A 141 15.00 1.97 -8.84
N GLU A 142 15.84 1.51 -7.91
CA GLU A 142 17.29 1.43 -8.11
C GLU A 142 17.67 0.25 -9.02
N GLY A 143 17.09 -0.92 -8.77
CA GLY A 143 17.34 -2.12 -9.56
C GLY A 143 16.51 -2.19 -10.84
N HIS A 144 15.26 -1.74 -10.77
CA HIS A 144 14.27 -1.89 -11.84
C HIS A 144 13.50 -0.57 -12.07
N PRO A 145 14.12 0.47 -12.66
CA PRO A 145 13.45 1.76 -12.92
C PRO A 145 12.29 1.64 -13.91
N LEU A 146 12.29 0.59 -14.73
CA LEU A 146 11.22 0.22 -15.65
C LEU A 146 10.83 -1.25 -15.38
N PRO A 147 10.02 -1.50 -14.34
CA PRO A 147 9.68 -2.85 -13.94
C PRO A 147 8.86 -3.55 -15.03
N LYS A 148 9.09 -4.84 -15.21
CA LYS A 148 8.27 -5.65 -16.12
C LYS A 148 6.86 -5.84 -15.57
N TYR A 149 5.94 -6.09 -16.47
CA TYR A 149 4.59 -6.56 -16.15
C TYR A 149 4.63 -8.08 -15.98
N ASP A 150 4.15 -8.56 -14.87
CA ASP A 150 4.01 -9.99 -14.58
C ASP A 150 2.60 -10.45 -14.96
N ASP A 151 2.49 -11.70 -15.38
CA ASP A 151 1.24 -12.35 -15.76
C ASP A 151 0.27 -12.45 -14.56
N ALA A 152 -0.96 -12.06 -14.76
CA ALA A 152 -2.01 -12.03 -13.74
C ALA A 152 -2.20 -13.37 -13.02
N GLN A 153 -2.18 -14.49 -13.74
CA GLN A 153 -2.34 -15.82 -13.15
C GLN A 153 -1.15 -16.20 -12.25
N THR A 154 0.06 -15.82 -12.66
CA THR A 154 1.28 -16.02 -11.88
C THR A 154 1.24 -15.19 -10.61
N ILE A 155 0.82 -13.93 -10.69
CA ILE A 155 0.63 -13.06 -9.53
C ILE A 155 -0.36 -13.70 -8.55
N TYR A 156 -1.54 -14.11 -9.00
CA TYR A 156 -2.55 -14.73 -8.12
C TYR A 156 -2.04 -15.96 -7.39
N ARG A 157 -1.29 -16.83 -8.05
CA ARG A 157 -0.71 -18.03 -7.41
C ARG A 157 0.25 -17.63 -6.27
N ASP A 158 1.08 -16.61 -6.50
CA ASP A 158 2.01 -16.12 -5.49
C ASP A 158 1.26 -15.43 -4.33
N LEU A 159 0.23 -14.62 -4.62
CA LEU A 159 -0.61 -13.99 -3.59
C LEU A 159 -1.26 -15.04 -2.67
N ILE A 160 -1.79 -16.12 -3.22
CA ILE A 160 -2.40 -17.21 -2.43
C ILE A 160 -1.35 -17.86 -1.52
N ALA A 161 -0.15 -18.13 -2.05
CA ALA A 161 0.93 -18.70 -1.25
C ALA A 161 1.39 -17.77 -0.13
N LYS A 162 1.52 -16.48 -0.41
CA LYS A 162 1.87 -15.45 0.58
C LYS A 162 0.81 -15.28 1.65
N LEU A 163 -0.47 -15.28 1.29
CA LEU A 163 -1.58 -15.23 2.25
C LEU A 163 -1.57 -16.44 3.19
N ALA A 164 -1.36 -17.64 2.66
CA ALA A 164 -1.26 -18.85 3.48
C ALA A 164 -0.06 -18.79 4.45
N ALA A 165 1.08 -18.32 3.99
CA ALA A 165 2.27 -18.13 4.82
C ALA A 165 2.06 -17.05 5.89
N ALA A 166 1.46 -15.92 5.53
CA ALA A 166 1.14 -14.84 6.47
C ALA A 166 0.16 -15.30 7.54
N GLN A 167 -0.89 -16.03 7.16
CA GLN A 167 -1.85 -16.60 8.11
C GLN A 167 -1.17 -17.56 9.10
N ALA A 168 -0.27 -18.42 8.62
CA ALA A 168 0.46 -19.35 9.45
C ALA A 168 1.46 -18.66 10.42
N ALA A 169 1.94 -17.47 10.04
CA ALA A 169 2.88 -16.69 10.85
C ALA A 169 2.20 -15.88 11.97
N LEU A 170 0.88 -15.69 11.93
CA LEU A 170 0.14 -14.94 12.94
C LEU A 170 0.10 -15.71 14.28
N ASN A 171 0.53 -15.04 15.34
CA ASN A 171 0.38 -15.50 16.73
C ASN A 171 -0.74 -14.72 17.40
N THR A 172 -1.91 -15.36 17.57
CA THR A 172 -3.11 -14.73 18.14
C THR A 172 -3.01 -14.46 19.65
N SER A 173 -1.97 -14.97 20.31
CA SER A 173 -1.72 -14.73 21.74
C SER A 173 -0.93 -13.45 21.99
N GLU A 174 -0.40 -12.83 20.94
CA GLU A 174 0.41 -11.61 21.00
C GLU A 174 -0.26 -10.47 20.25
N SER A 175 0.08 -9.24 20.60
CA SER A 175 -0.44 -8.05 19.96
C SER A 175 0.17 -7.80 18.56
N SER A 176 -0.26 -6.72 17.91
CA SER A 176 0.22 -6.29 16.60
C SER A 176 0.18 -4.76 16.47
N PHE A 177 -0.31 -4.22 15.35
CA PHE A 177 -0.63 -2.81 15.22
C PHE A 177 -1.84 -2.44 16.09
N GLY A 178 -1.77 -1.37 16.86
CA GLY A 178 -2.91 -0.80 17.57
C GLY A 178 -3.30 -1.52 18.86
N SER A 179 -2.32 -1.91 19.66
CA SER A 179 -2.56 -2.34 21.05
C SER A 179 -2.67 -1.15 21.97
#